data_84daec26e4fd5f8838eed5d05d34095a
#
_entry.id   84daec26e4fd5f8838eed5d05d34095a
#
_cell.length_a   1.000
_cell.length_b   1.000
_cell.length_c   1.000
_cell.angle_alpha   90.00
_cell.angle_beta   90.00
_cell.angle_gamma   90.00
#
_symmetry.space_group_name_H-M   'P 1'
#
loop_
_entity.id
_entity.type
_entity.pdbx_description
1 polymer ?
#
loop_
_entity_poly.entity_id
_entity_poly.type
_entity_poly.pdbx_seq_one_letter_code
_entity_poly.pdbx_strand_id
1 'polypeptide(L)'
;MKIVKSILIFAFTLVAAPSYSSEYVVEARKTGDSGKAMSFAPRYLKVEVGDTVTFKPSVACHNAESFFSPTEEASFKTTHGEVTSIKMSQEGVYLYKCTPHLTGDMVGIIQVSSSGKEQEASTAQKGVKEMISMMERRRDYSNK
;
A
#
# COMPACT_ATOMS: atom_id res chain seq x y z
N MET A 1 50.74 22.06 43.75
CA MET A 1 50.27 22.43 42.41
C MET A 1 49.10 21.46 42.04
N LYS A 2 47.88 21.91 42.20
CA LYS A 2 46.67 21.05 41.93
C LYS A 2 46.22 21.31 40.52
N ILE A 3 46.30 20.27 39.64
CA ILE A 3 45.83 20.33 38.26
C ILE A 3 44.34 19.96 38.26
N VAL A 4 43.49 20.97 38.04
CA VAL A 4 42.04 20.76 37.83
C VAL A 4 41.84 20.33 36.37
N LYS A 5 41.50 19.05 36.14
CA LYS A 5 41.14 18.56 34.81
C LYS A 5 39.67 18.96 34.54
N SER A 6 39.49 20.01 33.74
CA SER A 6 38.15 20.35 33.19
C SER A 6 37.71 19.28 32.19
N ILE A 7 36.67 18.55 32.54
CA ILE A 7 35.99 17.62 31.63
C ILE A 7 34.95 18.42 30.84
N LEU A 8 35.25 18.64 29.55
CA LEU A 8 34.32 19.27 28.62
C LEU A 8 33.30 18.21 28.20
N ILE A 9 32.08 18.30 28.74
CA ILE A 9 30.97 17.43 28.31
C ILE A 9 30.38 18.02 27.03
N PHE A 10 30.66 17.36 25.89
CA PHE A 10 30.07 17.71 24.58
C PHE A 10 28.68 17.13 24.53
N ALA A 11 27.66 17.96 24.76
CA ALA A 11 26.26 17.53 24.59
C ALA A 11 25.96 17.35 23.09
N PHE A 12 25.88 16.10 22.65
CA PHE A 12 25.46 15.74 21.30
C PHE A 12 23.95 15.86 21.24
N THR A 13 23.44 16.96 20.70
CA THR A 13 22.00 17.14 20.45
C THR A 13 21.60 16.30 19.24
N LEU A 14 20.83 15.22 19.46
CA LEU A 14 20.23 14.42 18.42
C LEU A 14 19.11 15.25 17.77
N VAL A 15 19.37 15.81 16.60
CA VAL A 15 18.35 16.49 15.80
C VAL A 15 17.53 15.41 15.10
N ALA A 16 16.28 15.19 15.53
CA ALA A 16 15.34 14.35 14.83
C ALA A 16 15.00 14.99 13.48
N ALA A 17 15.31 14.31 12.38
CA ALA A 17 14.89 14.75 11.04
C ALA A 17 13.35 14.73 10.94
N PRO A 18 12.72 15.77 10.37
CA PRO A 18 11.28 15.76 10.16
C PRO A 18 10.91 14.61 9.22
N SER A 19 10.01 13.75 9.66
CA SER A 19 9.42 12.70 8.82
C SER A 19 8.33 13.36 7.96
N TYR A 20 8.59 13.50 6.66
CA TYR A 20 7.60 13.96 5.70
C TYR A 20 6.74 12.77 5.27
N SER A 21 5.42 12.90 5.44
CA SER A 21 4.43 11.97 4.89
C SER A 21 4.03 12.46 3.50
N SER A 22 4.17 11.57 2.50
CA SER A 22 3.76 11.85 1.13
C SER A 22 2.32 11.40 0.89
N GLU A 23 1.67 12.02 -0.09
CA GLU A 23 0.32 11.62 -0.53
C GLU A 23 0.37 11.05 -1.94
N TYR A 24 -0.27 9.90 -2.13
CA TYR A 24 -0.36 9.18 -3.39
C TYR A 24 -1.82 8.97 -3.76
N VAL A 25 -2.13 8.99 -5.05
CA VAL A 25 -3.49 8.78 -5.56
C VAL A 25 -3.55 7.49 -6.36
N VAL A 26 -4.55 6.67 -6.07
CA VAL A 26 -4.94 5.50 -6.86
C VAL A 26 -6.34 5.74 -7.42
N GLU A 27 -6.44 5.86 -8.73
CA GLU A 27 -7.73 6.00 -9.40
C GLU A 27 -8.35 4.63 -9.67
N ALA A 28 -9.62 4.47 -9.34
CA ALA A 28 -10.42 3.32 -9.72
C ALA A 28 -11.17 3.67 -11.03
N ARG A 29 -10.58 3.30 -12.17
CA ARG A 29 -11.02 3.72 -13.52
C ARG A 29 -12.05 2.77 -14.11
N LYS A 30 -13.04 3.32 -14.82
CA LYS A 30 -14.00 2.56 -15.63
C LYS A 30 -13.33 1.91 -16.83
N THR A 31 -12.31 2.55 -17.42
CA THR A 31 -11.55 2.06 -18.57
C THR A 31 -10.08 2.18 -18.25
N GLY A 32 -9.32 1.09 -18.38
CA GLY A 32 -7.87 1.08 -18.15
C GLY A 32 -7.08 1.70 -19.30
N ASP A 33 -5.81 2.00 -19.05
CA ASP A 33 -4.90 2.63 -20.01
C ASP A 33 -4.68 1.84 -21.31
N SER A 34 -4.95 0.53 -21.28
CA SER A 34 -4.86 -0.37 -22.46
C SER A 34 -6.18 -0.64 -23.15
N GLY A 35 -7.24 0.14 -22.87
CA GLY A 35 -8.59 -0.11 -23.37
C GLY A 35 -9.31 -1.29 -22.70
N LYS A 36 -8.67 -1.96 -21.73
CA LYS A 36 -9.31 -2.98 -20.90
C LYS A 36 -10.27 -2.34 -19.92
N ALA A 37 -11.41 -2.97 -19.72
CA ALA A 37 -12.41 -2.49 -18.78
C ALA A 37 -11.89 -2.57 -17.34
N MET A 38 -12.13 -1.49 -16.57
CA MET A 38 -12.02 -1.40 -15.12
C MET A 38 -10.65 -1.77 -14.54
N SER A 39 -9.91 -0.80 -14.05
CA SER A 39 -8.59 -1.02 -13.43
C SER A 39 -8.30 0.01 -12.36
N PHE A 40 -7.40 -0.33 -11.45
CA PHE A 40 -6.72 0.66 -10.62
C PHE A 40 -5.54 1.27 -11.38
N ALA A 41 -5.29 2.54 -11.20
CA ALA A 41 -4.15 3.25 -11.77
C ALA A 41 -3.49 4.17 -10.72
N PRO A 42 -2.22 3.91 -10.34
CA PRO A 42 -1.41 2.77 -10.76
C PRO A 42 -1.91 1.44 -10.14
N ARG A 43 -1.63 0.32 -10.80
CA ARG A 43 -1.92 -1.02 -10.25
C ARG A 43 -0.91 -1.48 -9.22
N TYR A 44 0.29 -0.96 -9.27
CA TYR A 44 1.36 -1.18 -8.30
C TYR A 44 1.87 0.18 -7.82
N LEU A 45 1.90 0.34 -6.51
CA LEU A 45 2.35 1.55 -5.83
C LEU A 45 3.35 1.18 -4.74
N LYS A 46 4.48 1.87 -4.71
CA LYS A 46 5.49 1.76 -3.65
C LYS A 46 5.45 3.04 -2.82
N VAL A 47 5.31 2.89 -1.51
CA VAL A 47 5.21 3.99 -0.53
C VAL A 47 6.02 3.67 0.72
N GLU A 48 6.17 4.67 1.60
CA GLU A 48 6.83 4.50 2.88
C GLU A 48 5.81 4.45 4.04
N VAL A 49 6.23 3.86 5.17
CA VAL A 49 5.43 3.89 6.40
C VAL A 49 5.17 5.33 6.80
N GLY A 50 3.90 5.67 7.02
CA GLY A 50 3.43 7.02 7.33
C GLY A 50 2.84 7.77 6.16
N ASP A 51 3.07 7.32 4.92
CA ASP A 51 2.46 7.89 3.72
C ASP A 51 0.94 7.65 3.69
N THR A 52 0.26 8.46 2.88
CA THR A 52 -1.19 8.37 2.68
C THR A 52 -1.50 7.96 1.26
N VAL A 53 -2.37 6.97 1.09
CA VAL A 53 -2.90 6.54 -0.21
C VAL A 53 -4.37 6.91 -0.31
N THR A 54 -4.70 7.76 -1.28
CA THR A 54 -6.05 8.25 -1.55
C THR A 54 -6.64 7.49 -2.74
N PHE A 55 -7.70 6.72 -2.51
CA PHE A 55 -8.46 6.03 -3.54
C PHE A 55 -9.52 6.95 -4.12
N LYS A 56 -9.49 7.17 -5.45
CA LYS A 56 -10.46 8.00 -6.18
C LYS A 56 -11.27 7.15 -7.15
N PRO A 57 -12.52 6.78 -6.82
CA PRO A 57 -13.39 6.07 -7.74
C PRO A 57 -13.89 6.99 -8.86
N SER A 58 -13.82 6.53 -10.13
CA SER A 58 -14.37 7.27 -11.28
C SER A 58 -15.87 7.09 -11.46
N VAL A 59 -16.44 6.08 -10.81
CA VAL A 59 -17.88 5.77 -10.80
C VAL A 59 -18.32 5.26 -9.44
N ALA A 60 -19.61 5.41 -9.13
CA ALA A 60 -20.18 5.14 -7.81
C ALA A 60 -20.08 3.67 -7.35
N CYS A 61 -19.88 2.72 -8.26
CA CYS A 61 -19.80 1.31 -7.92
C CYS A 61 -18.36 0.85 -7.52
N HIS A 62 -17.35 1.68 -7.70
CA HIS A 62 -15.98 1.29 -7.37
C HIS A 62 -15.65 1.48 -5.88
N ASN A 63 -14.90 0.53 -5.33
CA ASN A 63 -14.27 0.61 -4.01
C ASN A 63 -12.88 -0.03 -4.04
N ALA A 64 -12.16 0.03 -2.94
CA ALA A 64 -10.93 -0.72 -2.71
C ALA A 64 -11.04 -1.47 -1.39
N GLU A 65 -10.85 -2.78 -1.41
CA GLU A 65 -10.88 -3.65 -0.24
C GLU A 65 -9.65 -4.55 -0.25
N SER A 66 -8.84 -4.49 0.81
CA SER A 66 -7.71 -5.40 0.96
C SER A 66 -8.20 -6.82 1.21
N PHE A 67 -7.61 -7.79 0.53
CA PHE A 67 -7.82 -9.22 0.77
C PHE A 67 -6.54 -9.91 1.26
N PHE A 68 -5.43 -9.18 1.26
CA PHE A 68 -4.18 -9.52 1.91
C PHE A 68 -3.56 -8.25 2.48
N SER A 69 -3.09 -8.31 3.70
CA SER A 69 -2.41 -7.22 4.42
C SER A 69 -1.34 -7.80 5.36
N PRO A 70 -0.34 -7.02 5.78
CA PRO A 70 0.71 -7.49 6.68
C PRO A 70 0.18 -8.02 8.01
N THR A 71 -0.84 -7.35 8.55
CA THR A 71 -1.59 -7.75 9.75
C THR A 71 -3.07 -7.58 9.50
N GLU A 72 -3.93 -8.18 10.33
CA GLU A 72 -5.38 -8.04 10.21
C GLU A 72 -5.83 -6.59 10.45
N GLU A 73 -5.20 -5.91 11.42
CA GLU A 73 -5.51 -4.51 11.78
C GLU A 73 -5.11 -3.53 10.67
N ALA A 74 -4.18 -3.90 9.79
CA ALA A 74 -3.77 -3.11 8.64
C ALA A 74 -4.70 -3.27 7.44
N SER A 75 -5.69 -4.16 7.51
CA SER A 75 -6.68 -4.33 6.45
C SER A 75 -7.55 -3.08 6.29
N PHE A 76 -8.03 -2.84 5.08
CA PHE A 76 -8.89 -1.70 4.78
C PHE A 76 -10.01 -2.04 3.82
N LYS A 77 -11.08 -1.26 3.92
CA LYS A 77 -12.21 -1.27 2.99
C LYS A 77 -12.74 0.15 2.83
N THR A 78 -12.77 0.64 1.59
CA THR A 78 -13.33 1.95 1.28
C THR A 78 -14.82 1.84 0.96
N THR A 79 -15.57 2.92 1.17
CA THR A 79 -16.96 3.04 0.73
C THR A 79 -17.02 3.12 -0.79
N HIS A 80 -18.06 2.54 -1.38
CA HIS A 80 -18.29 2.60 -2.83
C HIS A 80 -18.56 4.04 -3.27
N GLY A 81 -17.89 4.48 -4.32
CA GLY A 81 -18.08 5.79 -4.93
C GLY A 81 -17.49 6.97 -4.15
N GLU A 82 -16.89 6.75 -2.99
CA GLU A 82 -16.35 7.80 -2.14
C GLU A 82 -14.82 7.87 -2.22
N VAL A 83 -14.29 9.10 -2.26
CA VAL A 83 -12.85 9.34 -2.11
C VAL A 83 -12.45 9.03 -0.68
N THR A 84 -11.50 8.11 -0.51
CA THR A 84 -11.08 7.66 0.82
C THR A 84 -9.56 7.65 0.90
N SER A 85 -9.02 8.27 1.95
CA SER A 85 -7.57 8.30 2.24
C SER A 85 -7.23 7.32 3.35
N ILE A 86 -6.21 6.49 3.12
CA ILE A 86 -5.71 5.46 4.04
C ILE A 86 -4.26 5.79 4.38
N LYS A 87 -3.95 5.95 5.66
CA LYS A 87 -2.57 6.08 6.13
C LYS A 87 -1.92 4.70 6.19
N MET A 88 -0.80 4.51 5.51
CA MET A 88 -0.03 3.26 5.50
C MET A 88 0.86 3.20 6.75
N SER A 89 0.35 2.59 7.82
CA SER A 89 1.03 2.53 9.13
C SER A 89 1.86 1.28 9.35
N GLN A 90 1.68 0.23 8.55
CA GLN A 90 2.37 -1.04 8.68
C GLN A 90 3.19 -1.35 7.44
N GLU A 91 4.45 -1.73 7.64
CA GLU A 91 5.33 -2.22 6.58
C GLU A 91 4.82 -3.55 6.04
N GLY A 92 4.89 -3.73 4.72
CA GLY A 92 4.51 -4.98 4.08
C GLY A 92 3.82 -4.80 2.73
N VAL A 93 3.21 -5.87 2.25
CA VAL A 93 2.47 -5.89 0.99
C VAL A 93 0.98 -5.94 1.27
N TYR A 94 0.25 -5.09 0.58
CA TYR A 94 -1.20 -5.05 0.57
C TYR A 94 -1.70 -5.41 -0.81
N LEU A 95 -2.56 -6.42 -0.90
CA LEU A 95 -3.30 -6.74 -2.12
C LEU A 95 -4.74 -6.31 -1.94
N TYR A 96 -5.27 -5.58 -2.90
CA TYR A 96 -6.62 -5.07 -2.84
C TYR A 96 -7.38 -5.27 -4.16
N LYS A 97 -8.68 -5.26 -4.07
CA LYS A 97 -9.63 -5.51 -5.16
C LYS A 97 -10.76 -4.50 -5.13
N CYS A 98 -11.43 -4.32 -6.26
CA CYS A 98 -12.76 -3.73 -6.30
C CYS A 98 -13.79 -4.85 -6.13
N THR A 99 -14.63 -4.78 -5.10
CA THR A 99 -15.53 -5.88 -4.73
C THR A 99 -16.51 -6.26 -5.84
N PRO A 100 -17.24 -5.32 -6.50
CA PRO A 100 -18.19 -5.69 -7.54
C PRO A 100 -17.54 -6.08 -8.87
N HIS A 101 -16.27 -5.76 -9.09
CA HIS A 101 -15.58 -5.99 -10.38
C HIS A 101 -14.43 -6.98 -10.26
N LEU A 102 -14.56 -7.88 -9.32
CA LEU A 102 -13.57 -8.93 -9.08
C LEU A 102 -13.33 -9.82 -10.30
N THR A 103 -14.35 -10.10 -11.09
CA THR A 103 -14.26 -10.87 -12.36
C THR A 103 -13.55 -10.13 -13.49
N GLY A 104 -13.38 -8.80 -13.36
CA GLY A 104 -12.72 -7.93 -14.34
C GLY A 104 -11.25 -7.67 -14.09
N ASP A 105 -10.57 -8.46 -13.24
CA ASP A 105 -9.16 -8.27 -12.86
C ASP A 105 -8.84 -6.89 -12.22
N MET A 106 -9.87 -6.26 -11.61
CA MET A 106 -9.69 -4.98 -10.92
C MET A 106 -9.03 -5.21 -9.56
N VAL A 107 -7.72 -5.42 -9.60
CA VAL A 107 -6.85 -5.66 -8.45
C VAL A 107 -5.64 -4.73 -8.47
N GLY A 108 -5.08 -4.43 -7.30
CA GLY A 108 -3.87 -3.63 -7.17
C GLY A 108 -3.00 -4.07 -6.01
N ILE A 109 -1.77 -3.55 -5.99
CA ILE A 109 -0.74 -3.85 -5.01
C ILE A 109 -0.20 -2.54 -4.46
N ILE A 110 -0.11 -2.44 -3.12
CA ILE A 110 0.67 -1.42 -2.43
C ILE A 110 1.78 -2.12 -1.67
N GLN A 111 3.03 -1.69 -1.92
CA GLN A 111 4.19 -2.10 -1.16
C GLN A 111 4.59 -0.96 -0.24
N VAL A 112 4.53 -1.19 1.07
CA VAL A 112 4.92 -0.24 2.11
C VAL A 112 6.25 -0.66 2.69
N SER A 113 7.25 0.23 2.66
CA SER A 113 8.58 0.00 3.22
C SER A 113 8.91 1.04 4.28
N SER A 114 9.75 0.68 5.26
CA SER A 114 10.33 1.67 6.17
C SER A 114 11.42 2.46 5.45
N SER A 115 11.54 3.76 5.74
CA SER A 115 12.55 4.62 5.14
C SER A 115 13.95 4.00 5.26
N GLY A 116 14.63 3.85 4.11
CA GLY A 116 16.00 3.36 4.03
C GLY A 116 16.18 1.84 4.15
N LYS A 117 15.10 1.04 4.20
CA LYS A 117 15.17 -0.42 4.16
C LYS A 117 14.56 -0.95 2.87
N GLU A 118 15.33 -1.75 2.15
CA GLU A 118 14.79 -2.58 1.09
C GLU A 118 13.94 -3.67 1.74
N GLN A 119 12.66 -3.75 1.37
CA GLN A 119 11.72 -4.70 1.98
C GLN A 119 12.21 -6.13 1.73
N GLU A 120 12.16 -6.98 2.75
CA GLU A 120 12.47 -8.38 2.61
C GLU A 120 11.66 -9.02 1.46
N ALA A 121 12.38 -9.57 0.50
CA ALA A 121 11.83 -10.21 -0.70
C ALA A 121 10.78 -11.30 -0.36
N SER A 122 10.88 -11.91 0.82
CA SER A 122 9.97 -12.95 1.31
C SER A 122 8.52 -12.50 1.45
N THR A 123 8.27 -11.28 1.97
CA THR A 123 6.91 -10.77 2.17
C THR A 123 6.27 -10.38 0.84
N ALA A 124 7.04 -9.74 -0.04
CA ALA A 124 6.59 -9.41 -1.38
C ALA A 124 6.26 -10.68 -2.20
N GLN A 125 7.12 -11.71 -2.13
CA GLN A 125 6.90 -13.00 -2.78
C GLN A 125 5.64 -13.71 -2.27
N LYS A 126 5.38 -13.67 -0.96
CA LYS A 126 4.17 -14.24 -0.37
C LYS A 126 2.91 -13.54 -0.91
N GLY A 127 2.90 -12.22 -0.97
CA GLY A 127 1.80 -11.44 -1.51
C GLY A 127 1.54 -11.73 -2.99
N VAL A 128 2.59 -11.78 -3.81
CA VAL A 128 2.49 -12.13 -5.23
C VAL A 128 1.95 -13.54 -5.43
N LYS A 129 2.42 -14.52 -4.64
CA LYS A 129 1.94 -15.92 -4.67
C LYS A 129 0.45 -16.00 -4.35
N GLU A 130 -0.01 -15.25 -3.33
CA GLU A 130 -1.42 -15.22 -2.95
C GLU A 130 -2.29 -14.60 -4.06
N MET A 131 -1.82 -13.54 -4.70
CA MET A 131 -2.50 -12.92 -5.84
C MET A 131 -2.63 -13.89 -7.03
N ILE A 132 -1.54 -14.60 -7.37
CA ILE A 132 -1.55 -15.62 -8.44
C ILE A 132 -2.58 -16.70 -8.11
N SER A 133 -2.55 -17.26 -6.90
CA SER A 133 -3.48 -18.29 -6.45
C SER A 133 -4.95 -17.84 -6.52
N MET A 134 -5.23 -16.57 -6.20
CA MET A 134 -6.57 -16.01 -6.31
C MET A 134 -7.01 -15.89 -7.77
N MET A 135 -6.13 -15.49 -8.68
CA MET A 135 -6.42 -15.38 -10.10
C MET A 135 -6.67 -16.75 -10.75
N GLU A 136 -5.93 -17.78 -10.32
CA GLU A 136 -6.11 -19.17 -10.78
C GLU A 136 -7.46 -19.72 -10.33
N ARG A 137 -7.83 -19.58 -9.06
CA ARG A 137 -9.15 -20.00 -8.54
C ARG A 137 -10.32 -19.38 -9.31
N ARG A 138 -10.16 -18.14 -9.77
CA ARG A 138 -11.18 -17.46 -10.58
C ARG A 138 -11.31 -18.03 -11.98
N ARG A 139 -10.18 -18.29 -12.63
CA ARG A 139 -10.19 -18.87 -13.97
C ARG A 139 -10.91 -20.21 -13.98
N ASP A 140 -10.70 -21.04 -12.95
CA ASP A 140 -11.37 -22.33 -12.81
C ASP A 140 -12.88 -22.20 -12.58
N TYR A 141 -13.32 -21.14 -11.89
CA TYR A 141 -14.74 -20.85 -11.69
C TYR A 141 -15.43 -20.34 -12.98
N SER A 142 -14.71 -19.58 -13.80
CA SER A 142 -15.24 -19.03 -15.08
C SER A 142 -15.34 -20.08 -16.18
N ASN A 143 -14.67 -21.23 -16.04
CA ASN A 143 -14.66 -22.32 -17.02
C ASN A 143 -15.65 -23.47 -16.70
N LYS A 144 -16.46 -23.29 -15.65
CA LYS A 144 -17.57 -24.19 -15.27
C LYS A 144 -18.92 -23.60 -15.64
#